data_079741e6a655fe11dd0c93edcde49b8c
#
_entry.id   079741e6a655fe11dd0c93edcde49b8c
#
_cell.length_a   1.000
_cell.length_b   1.000
_cell.length_c   1.000
_cell.angle_alpha   90.00
_cell.angle_beta   90.00
_cell.angle_gamma   90.00
#
_symmetry.space_group_name_H-M   'P 1'
#
loop_
_entity.id
_entity.type
_entity.pdbx_description
1 polymer ?
#
loop_
_entity_poly.entity_id
_entity_poly.type
_entity_poly.pdbx_seq_one_letter_code
_entity_poly.pdbx_strand_id
1 'polypeptide(L)'
;FILWGPPGVGKTTLAQIIANKLQTPFYTLSAVTSGVKDVRDVIERAKSGRFFSSNSPILFIDEIHRFSKSQQDSLLGAVERGVVTLIGATTENPSFEVIRPLLSRCQVYVLKPLEKEDLEELLHRAVSTDIELKKRHIELRQTDAMLRFSGGDARKLLNILELVVEAESGDDVVITDDKVVDRLQQNPLAYDKGGDMHYDIISAFIKSIRGSDPDAALYWMARMIEAGEDPQFIARRIVISAAEDIGLANPNALLLANAAFDAVMKIGWPE
;
A
#
# COMPACT_ATOMS: atom_id res chain seq x y z
N PHE A 1 15.47 15.00 2.67
CA PHE A 1 14.43 15.33 1.68
C PHE A 1 13.21 14.44 1.84
N ILE A 2 12.10 14.83 1.20
CA ILE A 2 10.84 14.10 1.23
C ILE A 2 10.46 13.71 -0.20
N LEU A 3 10.15 12.44 -0.41
CA LEU A 3 9.61 11.90 -1.66
C LEU A 3 8.08 11.87 -1.55
N TRP A 4 7.39 12.68 -2.34
CA TRP A 4 5.95 12.74 -2.39
C TRP A 4 5.43 12.25 -3.74
N GLY A 5 4.50 11.31 -3.73
CA GLY A 5 3.90 10.78 -4.95
C GLY A 5 2.99 9.59 -4.68
N PRO A 6 2.24 9.13 -5.69
CA PRO A 6 1.31 8.02 -5.53
C PRO A 6 1.98 6.72 -5.09
N PRO A 7 1.22 5.72 -4.63
CA PRO A 7 1.77 4.41 -4.30
C PRO A 7 2.38 3.75 -5.55
N GLY A 8 3.32 2.83 -5.35
CA GLY A 8 3.92 2.03 -6.41
C GLY A 8 4.89 2.74 -7.37
N VAL A 9 5.17 4.05 -7.19
CA VAL A 9 6.12 4.79 -8.06
C VAL A 9 7.59 4.58 -7.68
N GLY A 10 7.89 3.70 -6.73
CA GLY A 10 9.27 3.34 -6.38
C GLY A 10 9.96 4.24 -5.36
N LYS A 11 9.24 4.96 -4.48
CA LYS A 11 9.84 5.83 -3.43
C LYS A 11 10.88 5.09 -2.58
N THR A 12 10.51 3.91 -2.06
CA THR A 12 11.39 3.08 -1.23
C THR A 12 12.57 2.54 -2.04
N THR A 13 12.34 2.09 -3.27
CA THR A 13 13.36 1.60 -4.18
C THR A 13 14.39 2.70 -4.50
N LEU A 14 13.92 3.91 -4.77
CA LEU A 14 14.79 5.05 -5.05
C LEU A 14 15.69 5.37 -3.83
N ALA A 15 15.11 5.34 -2.62
CA ALA A 15 15.89 5.57 -1.39
C ALA A 15 16.97 4.50 -1.18
N GLN A 16 16.66 3.22 -1.46
CA GLN A 16 17.62 2.12 -1.40
C GLN A 16 18.74 2.25 -2.45
N ILE A 17 18.39 2.63 -3.69
CA ILE A 17 19.37 2.87 -4.76
C ILE A 17 20.34 3.98 -4.35
N ILE A 18 19.85 5.06 -3.78
CA ILE A 18 20.67 6.18 -3.29
C ILE A 18 21.64 5.69 -2.19
N ALA A 19 21.14 4.92 -1.22
CA ALA A 19 21.97 4.38 -0.14
C ALA A 19 23.07 3.45 -0.66
N ASN A 20 22.71 2.55 -1.58
CA ASN A 20 23.66 1.63 -2.20
C ASN A 20 24.72 2.36 -3.02
N LYS A 21 24.32 3.37 -3.80
CA LYS A 21 25.26 4.17 -4.61
C LYS A 21 26.23 4.99 -3.74
N LEU A 22 25.76 5.48 -2.60
CA LEU A 22 26.57 6.24 -1.64
C LEU A 22 27.35 5.34 -0.68
N GLN A 23 27.13 4.03 -0.71
CA GLN A 23 27.70 3.05 0.22
C GLN A 23 27.53 3.45 1.70
N THR A 24 26.35 3.98 2.03
CA THR A 24 26.01 4.43 3.38
C THR A 24 25.06 3.46 4.06
N PRO A 25 25.14 3.29 5.39
CA PRO A 25 24.18 2.51 6.14
C PRO A 25 22.74 3.02 5.91
N PHE A 26 21.80 2.11 5.73
CA PHE A 26 20.40 2.39 5.45
C PHE A 26 19.52 1.83 6.58
N TYR A 27 18.88 2.73 7.31
CA TYR A 27 17.94 2.39 8.36
C TYR A 27 16.52 2.70 7.88
N THR A 28 15.62 1.74 8.08
CA THR A 28 14.20 1.89 7.69
C THR A 28 13.33 1.92 8.93
N LEU A 29 12.42 2.88 8.98
CA LEU A 29 11.32 2.93 9.94
C LEU A 29 10.00 2.99 9.17
N SER A 30 9.03 2.19 9.61
CA SER A 30 7.66 2.29 9.12
C SER A 30 6.85 3.12 10.12
N ALA A 31 6.21 4.18 9.66
CA ALA A 31 5.38 5.01 10.53
C ALA A 31 4.17 4.27 11.10
N VAL A 32 3.78 3.15 10.51
CA VAL A 32 2.67 2.31 10.99
C VAL A 32 3.05 1.51 12.24
N THR A 33 4.29 1.02 12.32
CA THR A 33 4.72 0.08 13.38
C THR A 33 5.73 0.67 14.35
N SER A 34 6.39 1.78 14.00
CA SER A 34 7.49 2.35 14.80
C SER A 34 7.00 3.42 15.77
N GLY A 35 7.45 3.31 17.03
CA GLY A 35 7.21 4.30 18.08
C GLY A 35 8.33 5.33 18.22
N VAL A 36 8.16 6.30 19.15
CA VAL A 36 9.19 7.30 19.48
C VAL A 36 10.49 6.64 19.96
N LYS A 37 10.39 5.49 20.63
CA LYS A 37 11.54 4.72 21.11
C LYS A 37 12.37 4.21 19.95
N ASP A 38 11.72 3.63 18.93
CA ASP A 38 12.42 3.08 17.76
C ASP A 38 13.17 4.17 16.99
N VAL A 39 12.58 5.37 16.88
CA VAL A 39 13.22 6.54 16.29
C VAL A 39 14.52 6.90 17.06
N ARG A 40 14.43 6.94 18.39
CA ARG A 40 15.59 7.27 19.25
C ARG A 40 16.66 6.19 19.15
N ASP A 41 16.30 4.92 19.17
CA ASP A 41 17.24 3.80 19.10
C ASP A 41 18.01 3.81 17.78
N VAL A 42 17.34 4.12 16.66
CA VAL A 42 18.02 4.27 15.35
C VAL A 42 18.95 5.47 15.35
N ILE A 43 18.55 6.61 15.92
CA ILE A 43 19.40 7.80 16.04
C ILE A 43 20.64 7.51 16.90
N GLU A 44 20.52 6.79 18.01
CA GLU A 44 21.66 6.40 18.86
C GLU A 44 22.61 5.44 18.14
N ARG A 45 22.07 4.46 17.39
CA ARG A 45 22.90 3.58 16.54
C ARG A 45 23.64 4.36 15.47
N ALA A 46 22.97 5.33 14.83
CA ALA A 46 23.58 6.21 13.85
C ALA A 46 24.74 7.05 14.44
N LYS A 47 24.58 7.55 15.67
CA LYS A 47 25.65 8.26 16.40
C LYS A 47 26.84 7.35 16.68
N SER A 48 26.59 6.14 17.18
CA SER A 48 27.64 5.18 17.51
C SER A 48 28.41 4.71 16.28
N GLY A 49 27.72 4.47 15.15
CA GLY A 49 28.33 4.07 13.88
C GLY A 49 29.20 5.15 13.22
N ARG A 50 29.00 6.41 13.56
CA ARG A 50 29.74 7.56 12.98
C ARG A 50 31.22 7.55 13.30
N PHE A 51 31.64 6.88 14.35
CA PHE A 51 33.07 6.73 14.69
C PHE A 51 33.84 5.88 13.65
N PHE A 52 33.13 5.10 12.84
CA PHE A 52 33.71 4.17 11.88
C PHE A 52 33.41 4.51 10.42
N SER A 53 32.56 5.51 10.15
CA SER A 53 32.16 5.91 8.79
C SER A 53 32.17 7.42 8.62
N SER A 54 32.74 7.89 7.53
CA SER A 54 32.79 9.33 7.20
C SER A 54 31.43 9.88 6.72
N ASN A 55 30.51 9.01 6.30
CA ASN A 55 29.22 9.40 5.75
C ASN A 55 28.10 9.24 6.77
N SER A 56 27.19 10.23 6.82
CA SER A 56 25.97 10.11 7.63
C SER A 56 25.06 9.03 7.09
N PRO A 57 24.59 8.10 7.93
CA PRO A 57 23.66 7.06 7.49
C PRO A 57 22.35 7.66 7.01
N ILE A 58 21.70 6.96 6.10
CA ILE A 58 20.37 7.32 5.62
C ILE A 58 19.32 6.72 6.55
N LEU A 59 18.42 7.57 7.02
CA LEU A 59 17.21 7.17 7.73
C LEU A 59 16.02 7.33 6.77
N PHE A 60 15.48 6.21 6.31
CA PHE A 60 14.29 6.17 5.50
C PHE A 60 13.06 5.98 6.38
N ILE A 61 12.06 6.84 6.22
CA ILE A 61 10.77 6.74 6.91
C ILE A 61 9.67 6.60 5.88
N ASP A 62 9.09 5.41 5.83
CA ASP A 62 7.94 5.16 4.97
C ASP A 62 6.66 5.69 5.62
N GLU A 63 5.79 6.28 4.81
CA GLU A 63 4.53 6.90 5.22
C GLU A 63 4.71 7.92 6.36
N ILE A 64 5.69 8.82 6.23
CA ILE A 64 6.08 9.79 7.28
C ILE A 64 4.88 10.63 7.78
N HIS A 65 3.84 10.80 6.98
CA HIS A 65 2.61 11.50 7.37
C HIS A 65 1.87 10.82 8.52
N ARG A 66 2.08 9.51 8.73
CA ARG A 66 1.48 8.75 9.84
C ARG A 66 2.23 8.92 11.16
N PHE A 67 3.40 9.53 11.16
CA PHE A 67 4.09 9.87 12.39
C PHE A 67 3.36 11.02 13.10
N SER A 68 3.11 10.85 14.39
CA SER A 68 2.65 11.93 15.24
C SER A 68 3.62 13.12 15.23
N LYS A 69 3.13 14.31 15.56
CA LYS A 69 3.98 15.51 15.66
C LYS A 69 5.17 15.30 16.59
N SER A 70 4.98 14.60 17.71
CA SER A 70 6.06 14.29 18.67
C SER A 70 7.12 13.36 18.08
N GLN A 71 6.74 12.40 17.24
CA GLN A 71 7.69 11.53 16.54
C GLN A 71 8.48 12.32 15.50
N GLN A 72 7.82 13.17 14.73
CA GLN A 72 8.48 14.04 13.76
C GLN A 72 9.42 15.05 14.46
N ASP A 73 9.01 15.64 15.59
CA ASP A 73 9.89 16.53 16.40
C ASP A 73 11.16 15.83 16.87
N SER A 74 11.07 14.56 17.22
CA SER A 74 12.22 13.77 17.69
C SER A 74 13.31 13.60 16.61
N LEU A 75 12.99 13.76 15.34
CA LEU A 75 13.91 13.71 14.22
C LEU A 75 14.72 15.00 14.03
N LEU A 76 14.16 16.16 14.44
CA LEU A 76 14.74 17.48 14.14
C LEU A 76 16.20 17.60 14.55
N GLY A 77 16.49 17.25 15.78
CA GLY A 77 17.87 17.38 16.29
C GLY A 77 18.87 16.45 15.60
N ALA A 78 18.45 15.30 15.11
CA ALA A 78 19.31 14.38 14.37
C ALA A 78 19.56 14.86 12.93
N VAL A 79 18.53 15.40 12.29
CA VAL A 79 18.61 15.99 10.94
C VAL A 79 19.45 17.25 10.95
N GLU A 80 19.21 18.18 11.89
CA GLU A 80 19.95 19.44 12.01
C GLU A 80 21.46 19.24 12.22
N ARG A 81 21.83 18.31 13.09
CA ARG A 81 23.23 18.00 13.36
C ARG A 81 23.86 17.07 12.33
N GLY A 82 23.11 16.68 11.31
CA GLY A 82 23.56 15.77 10.27
C GLY A 82 23.90 14.37 10.82
N VAL A 83 23.33 13.96 11.95
CA VAL A 83 23.53 12.61 12.51
C VAL A 83 22.99 11.57 11.55
N VAL A 84 21.88 11.87 10.89
CA VAL A 84 21.28 11.08 9.83
C VAL A 84 20.92 11.97 8.64
N THR A 85 20.93 11.38 7.45
CA THR A 85 20.33 11.95 6.25
C THR A 85 18.91 11.41 6.14
N LEU A 86 17.91 12.26 6.35
CA LEU A 86 16.51 11.86 6.31
C LEU A 86 16.01 11.74 4.87
N ILE A 87 15.37 10.62 4.55
CA ILE A 87 14.52 10.42 3.39
C ILE A 87 13.13 10.02 3.88
N GLY A 88 12.17 10.95 3.83
CA GLY A 88 10.76 10.67 4.12
C GLY A 88 10.03 10.30 2.83
N ALA A 89 9.18 9.28 2.88
CA ALA A 89 8.25 8.94 1.80
C ALA A 89 6.81 9.18 2.25
N THR A 90 5.98 9.70 1.36
CA THR A 90 4.56 9.94 1.64
C THR A 90 3.72 9.90 0.37
N THR A 91 2.48 9.46 0.51
CA THR A 91 1.43 9.57 -0.52
C THR A 91 0.59 10.84 -0.32
N GLU A 92 0.58 11.40 0.89
CA GLU A 92 -0.18 12.58 1.25
C GLU A 92 0.63 13.87 1.03
N ASN A 93 -0.07 15.00 0.90
CA ASN A 93 0.61 16.29 0.69
C ASN A 93 1.42 16.67 1.94
N PRO A 94 2.76 16.71 1.84
CA PRO A 94 3.63 16.97 2.99
C PRO A 94 3.42 18.35 3.62
N SER A 95 2.86 19.30 2.90
CA SER A 95 2.59 20.65 3.44
C SER A 95 1.54 20.65 4.56
N PHE A 96 0.68 19.64 4.62
CA PHE A 96 -0.34 19.49 5.65
C PHE A 96 0.05 18.50 6.74
N GLU A 97 0.78 17.45 6.37
CA GLU A 97 1.02 16.29 7.23
C GLU A 97 2.39 16.32 7.91
N VAL A 98 3.36 16.99 7.33
CA VAL A 98 4.70 17.10 7.91
C VAL A 98 4.84 18.43 8.65
N ILE A 99 5.41 18.39 9.85
CA ILE A 99 5.59 19.60 10.67
C ILE A 99 6.50 20.61 9.96
N ARG A 100 6.14 21.90 10.08
CA ARG A 100 6.87 23.00 9.43
C ARG A 100 8.37 23.03 9.74
N PRO A 101 8.82 22.78 10.98
CA PRO A 101 10.25 22.73 11.29
C PRO A 101 11.00 21.66 10.50
N LEU A 102 10.38 20.51 10.22
CA LEU A 102 11.00 19.45 9.43
C LEU A 102 10.98 19.79 7.94
N LEU A 103 9.87 20.33 7.44
CA LEU A 103 9.74 20.76 6.04
C LEU A 103 10.75 21.86 5.67
N SER A 104 11.02 22.81 6.58
CA SER A 104 11.99 23.88 6.32
C SER A 104 13.43 23.38 6.17
N ARG A 105 13.71 22.13 6.57
CA ARG A 105 15.02 21.47 6.50
C ARG A 105 15.09 20.37 5.45
N CYS A 106 13.97 20.08 4.81
CA CYS A 106 13.86 19.04 3.81
C CYS A 106 13.40 19.62 2.47
N GLN A 107 14.07 19.24 1.41
CA GLN A 107 13.57 19.50 0.07
C GLN A 107 12.50 18.46 -0.28
N VAL A 108 11.39 18.89 -0.87
CA VAL A 108 10.32 17.99 -1.33
C VAL A 108 10.51 17.72 -2.81
N TYR A 109 10.56 16.45 -3.17
CA TYR A 109 10.59 15.96 -4.55
C TYR A 109 9.26 15.30 -4.86
N VAL A 110 8.59 15.81 -5.88
CA VAL A 110 7.32 15.25 -6.35
C VAL A 110 7.62 14.18 -7.39
N LEU A 111 7.20 12.94 -7.09
CA LEU A 111 7.27 11.83 -8.03
C LEU A 111 5.92 11.75 -8.77
N LYS A 112 5.98 11.82 -10.08
CA LYS A 112 4.79 11.69 -10.93
C LYS A 112 4.34 10.22 -10.97
N PRO A 113 3.05 9.95 -11.26
CA PRO A 113 2.62 8.62 -11.66
C PRO A 113 3.47 8.08 -12.80
N LEU A 114 3.64 6.77 -12.85
CA LEU A 114 4.30 6.11 -14.00
C LEU A 114 3.36 6.16 -15.20
N GLU A 115 3.90 6.55 -16.33
CA GLU A 115 3.18 6.54 -17.60
C GLU A 115 3.12 5.12 -18.17
N LYS A 116 2.28 4.92 -19.21
CA LYS A 116 2.09 3.59 -19.82
C LYS A 116 3.42 3.00 -20.31
N GLU A 117 4.23 3.82 -20.93
CA GLU A 117 5.52 3.46 -21.50
C GLU A 117 6.51 2.99 -20.43
N ASP A 118 6.52 3.67 -19.27
CA ASP A 118 7.38 3.29 -18.13
C ASP A 118 6.98 1.92 -17.57
N LEU A 119 5.68 1.66 -17.49
CA LEU A 119 5.12 0.40 -17.00
C LEU A 119 5.38 -0.75 -17.98
N GLU A 120 5.27 -0.52 -19.27
CA GLU A 120 5.62 -1.50 -20.31
C GLU A 120 7.12 -1.84 -20.26
N GLU A 121 7.99 -0.83 -20.15
CA GLU A 121 9.43 -1.05 -19.98
C GLU A 121 9.73 -1.86 -18.72
N LEU A 122 9.01 -1.57 -17.61
CA LEU A 122 9.16 -2.32 -16.37
C LEU A 122 8.80 -3.81 -16.55
N LEU A 123 7.70 -4.12 -17.25
CA LEU A 123 7.32 -5.51 -17.56
C LEU A 123 8.39 -6.23 -18.37
N HIS A 124 8.86 -5.63 -19.46
CA HIS A 124 9.92 -6.21 -20.30
C HIS A 124 11.22 -6.44 -19.53
N ARG A 125 11.58 -5.47 -18.68
CA ARG A 125 12.74 -5.60 -17.82
C ARG A 125 12.56 -6.71 -16.79
N ALA A 126 11.40 -6.83 -16.14
CA ALA A 126 11.11 -7.89 -15.18
C ALA A 126 11.27 -9.27 -15.82
N VAL A 127 10.61 -9.52 -16.95
CA VAL A 127 10.72 -10.79 -17.69
C VAL A 127 12.15 -11.11 -18.10
N SER A 128 12.94 -10.09 -18.50
CA SER A 128 14.30 -10.31 -19.00
C SER A 128 15.38 -10.39 -17.91
N THR A 129 15.15 -9.83 -16.71
CA THR A 129 16.21 -9.71 -15.67
C THR A 129 15.91 -10.45 -14.39
N ASP A 130 14.65 -10.71 -14.07
CA ASP A 130 14.30 -11.43 -12.84
C ASP A 130 14.77 -12.88 -12.86
N ILE A 131 15.23 -13.38 -11.71
CA ILE A 131 15.88 -14.70 -11.59
C ILE A 131 14.87 -15.83 -11.81
N GLU A 132 13.64 -15.68 -11.31
CA GLU A 132 12.59 -16.70 -11.41
C GLU A 132 11.89 -16.65 -12.78
N LEU A 133 11.55 -15.45 -13.25
CA LEU A 133 10.87 -15.27 -14.53
C LEU A 133 11.74 -15.72 -15.72
N LYS A 134 13.05 -15.51 -15.65
CA LYS A 134 14.00 -15.98 -16.67
C LYS A 134 14.07 -17.50 -16.86
N LYS A 135 13.60 -18.27 -15.89
CA LYS A 135 13.58 -19.74 -16.00
C LYS A 135 12.55 -20.22 -16.99
N ARG A 136 11.59 -19.37 -17.35
CA ARG A 136 10.52 -19.64 -18.30
C ARG A 136 10.65 -18.76 -19.53
N HIS A 137 10.17 -19.23 -20.65
CA HIS A 137 10.06 -18.43 -21.87
C HIS A 137 8.71 -17.68 -21.84
N ILE A 138 8.75 -16.39 -21.48
CA ILE A 138 7.55 -15.57 -21.30
C ILE A 138 7.42 -14.60 -22.48
N GLU A 139 6.33 -14.75 -23.26
CA GLU A 139 5.94 -13.85 -24.34
C GLU A 139 4.84 -12.90 -23.83
N LEU A 140 5.13 -11.60 -23.75
CA LEU A 140 4.16 -10.55 -23.47
C LEU A 140 3.44 -10.17 -24.78
N ARG A 141 2.36 -10.88 -25.13
CA ARG A 141 1.62 -10.61 -26.38
C ARG A 141 0.65 -9.45 -26.24
N GLN A 142 -0.01 -9.33 -25.10
CA GLN A 142 -0.92 -8.25 -24.75
C GLN A 142 -0.69 -7.86 -23.30
N THR A 143 -0.68 -6.55 -23.01
CA THR A 143 -0.37 -6.00 -21.68
C THR A 143 -1.42 -5.01 -21.19
N ASP A 144 -2.41 -4.65 -22.01
CA ASP A 144 -3.38 -3.59 -21.70
C ASP A 144 -4.23 -3.94 -20.46
N ALA A 145 -4.60 -5.19 -20.28
CA ALA A 145 -5.32 -5.62 -19.07
C ALA A 145 -4.46 -5.44 -17.81
N MET A 146 -3.19 -5.87 -17.82
CA MET A 146 -2.28 -5.70 -16.68
C MET A 146 -2.07 -4.22 -16.34
N LEU A 147 -1.86 -3.38 -17.34
CA LEU A 147 -1.69 -1.94 -17.17
C LEU A 147 -2.94 -1.30 -16.58
N ARG A 148 -4.13 -1.67 -17.09
CA ARG A 148 -5.42 -1.18 -16.57
C ARG A 148 -5.65 -1.57 -15.12
N PHE A 149 -5.42 -2.84 -14.77
CA PHE A 149 -5.65 -3.33 -13.42
C PHE A 149 -4.60 -2.87 -12.41
N SER A 150 -3.37 -2.55 -12.86
CA SER A 150 -2.35 -1.96 -11.99
C SER A 150 -2.68 -0.55 -11.56
N GLY A 151 -3.46 0.19 -12.36
CA GLY A 151 -3.81 1.58 -12.08
C GLY A 151 -2.60 2.53 -11.98
N GLY A 152 -1.49 2.21 -12.65
CA GLY A 152 -0.24 2.99 -12.58
C GLY A 152 0.69 2.61 -11.43
N ASP A 153 0.34 1.61 -10.63
CA ASP A 153 1.17 1.09 -9.54
C ASP A 153 2.07 -0.04 -10.04
N ALA A 154 3.39 0.19 -10.04
CA ALA A 154 4.38 -0.78 -10.49
C ALA A 154 4.38 -2.07 -9.64
N ARG A 155 4.09 -1.97 -8.34
CA ARG A 155 4.02 -3.14 -7.44
C ARG A 155 2.84 -4.02 -7.83
N LYS A 156 1.65 -3.42 -8.03
CA LYS A 156 0.47 -4.14 -8.51
C LYS A 156 0.72 -4.78 -9.86
N LEU A 157 1.37 -4.07 -10.77
CA LEU A 157 1.70 -4.58 -12.10
C LEU A 157 2.57 -5.84 -12.03
N LEU A 158 3.64 -5.80 -11.24
CA LEU A 158 4.54 -6.94 -11.08
C LEU A 158 3.86 -8.12 -10.35
N ASN A 159 3.00 -7.85 -9.37
CA ASN A 159 2.22 -8.89 -8.71
C ASN A 159 1.24 -9.58 -9.68
N ILE A 160 0.60 -8.82 -10.58
CA ILE A 160 -0.26 -9.39 -11.63
C ILE A 160 0.57 -10.27 -12.58
N LEU A 161 1.74 -9.81 -12.99
CA LEU A 161 2.64 -10.59 -13.83
C LEU A 161 3.02 -11.92 -13.16
N GLU A 162 3.45 -11.88 -11.90
CA GLU A 162 3.80 -13.06 -11.11
C GLU A 162 2.62 -14.03 -11.02
N LEU A 163 1.43 -13.53 -10.66
CA LEU A 163 0.22 -14.33 -10.55
C LEU A 163 -0.15 -15.06 -11.85
N VAL A 164 -0.06 -14.37 -12.98
CA VAL A 164 -0.39 -14.96 -14.28
C VAL A 164 0.64 -16.00 -14.69
N VAL A 165 1.92 -15.73 -14.48
CA VAL A 165 3.02 -16.66 -14.80
C VAL A 165 2.96 -17.91 -13.91
N GLU A 166 2.71 -17.77 -12.60
CA GLU A 166 2.60 -18.90 -11.66
C GLU A 166 1.42 -19.82 -12.00
N ALA A 167 0.34 -19.27 -12.54
CA ALA A 167 -0.86 -20.03 -12.86
C ALA A 167 -0.74 -20.86 -14.16
N GLU A 168 0.24 -20.57 -15.00
CA GLU A 168 0.47 -21.31 -16.24
C GLU A 168 1.38 -22.52 -15.98
N SER A 169 0.99 -23.65 -16.59
CA SER A 169 1.80 -24.88 -16.54
C SER A 169 2.78 -24.92 -17.71
N GLY A 170 4.04 -25.26 -17.43
CA GLY A 170 5.09 -25.39 -18.47
C GLY A 170 6.05 -24.21 -18.55
N ASP A 171 7.02 -24.34 -19.45
CA ASP A 171 8.11 -23.36 -19.59
C ASP A 171 7.79 -22.24 -20.58
N ASP A 172 6.88 -22.50 -21.53
CA ASP A 172 6.41 -21.50 -22.51
C ASP A 172 5.10 -20.85 -22.02
N VAL A 173 5.18 -19.58 -21.67
CA VAL A 173 4.06 -18.79 -21.14
C VAL A 173 3.74 -17.65 -22.09
N VAL A 174 2.53 -17.68 -22.68
CA VAL A 174 2.04 -16.56 -23.49
C VAL A 174 1.00 -15.79 -22.70
N ILE A 175 1.27 -14.51 -22.44
CA ILE A 175 0.40 -13.61 -21.69
C ILE A 175 -0.48 -12.83 -22.67
N THR A 176 -1.79 -12.94 -22.48
CA THR A 176 -2.84 -12.22 -23.20
C THR A 176 -3.79 -11.54 -22.22
N ASP A 177 -4.50 -10.52 -22.67
CA ASP A 177 -5.46 -9.79 -21.83
C ASP A 177 -6.56 -10.71 -21.28
N ASP A 178 -7.06 -11.66 -22.08
CA ASP A 178 -8.08 -12.62 -21.63
C ASP A 178 -7.55 -13.47 -20.46
N LYS A 179 -6.34 -14.00 -20.57
CA LYS A 179 -5.72 -14.77 -19.48
C LYS A 179 -5.53 -13.94 -18.21
N VAL A 180 -5.12 -12.68 -18.34
CA VAL A 180 -4.99 -11.76 -17.20
C VAL A 180 -6.33 -11.57 -16.52
N VAL A 181 -7.39 -11.28 -17.28
CA VAL A 181 -8.75 -11.10 -16.74
C VAL A 181 -9.24 -12.37 -16.05
N ASP A 182 -9.12 -13.53 -16.69
CA ASP A 182 -9.56 -14.81 -16.13
C ASP A 182 -8.84 -15.12 -14.80
N ARG A 183 -7.51 -14.87 -14.73
CA ARG A 183 -6.74 -15.15 -13.52
C ARG A 183 -7.08 -14.20 -12.38
N LEU A 184 -7.29 -12.92 -12.69
CA LEU A 184 -7.71 -11.94 -11.67
C LEU A 184 -9.11 -12.22 -11.14
N GLN A 185 -10.02 -12.75 -11.98
CA GLN A 185 -11.36 -13.17 -11.55
C GLN A 185 -11.32 -14.43 -10.68
N GLN A 186 -10.45 -15.39 -11.00
CA GLN A 186 -10.31 -16.64 -10.25
C GLN A 186 -9.54 -16.50 -8.93
N ASN A 187 -8.72 -15.46 -8.78
CA ASN A 187 -7.90 -15.20 -7.59
C ASN A 187 -8.07 -13.77 -7.05
N PRO A 188 -9.26 -13.38 -6.61
CA PRO A 188 -9.50 -12.05 -6.06
C PRO A 188 -8.64 -11.78 -4.81
N LEU A 189 -8.25 -12.83 -4.05
CA LEU A 189 -7.41 -12.74 -2.86
C LEU A 189 -5.91 -12.51 -3.15
N ALA A 190 -5.39 -13.11 -4.21
CA ALA A 190 -3.98 -12.94 -4.58
C ALA A 190 -3.67 -11.51 -5.06
N TYR A 191 -4.70 -10.81 -5.57
CA TYR A 191 -4.60 -9.41 -5.99
C TYR A 191 -4.46 -8.44 -4.80
N ASP A 192 -4.88 -8.85 -3.58
CA ASP A 192 -4.91 -8.00 -2.38
C ASP A 192 -3.69 -8.15 -1.46
N LYS A 193 -2.60 -8.76 -1.92
CA LYS A 193 -1.34 -8.87 -1.13
C LYS A 193 -0.77 -7.52 -0.64
N GLY A 194 -1.35 -6.40 -1.02
CA GLY A 194 -0.94 -5.05 -0.62
C GLY A 194 -1.94 -4.25 0.23
N GLY A 195 -3.13 -4.75 0.52
CA GLY A 195 -4.12 -4.09 1.40
C GLY A 195 -4.90 -2.90 0.79
N ASP A 196 -4.52 -2.38 -0.37
CA ASP A 196 -5.18 -1.23 -0.99
C ASP A 196 -6.57 -1.59 -1.55
N MET A 197 -6.73 -2.77 -2.16
CA MET A 197 -8.04 -3.24 -2.64
C MET A 197 -9.02 -3.53 -1.52
N HIS A 198 -8.53 -3.93 -0.35
CA HIS A 198 -9.36 -4.09 0.84
C HIS A 198 -10.13 -2.79 1.14
N TYR A 199 -9.41 -1.65 1.19
CA TYR A 199 -10.02 -0.34 1.41
C TYR A 199 -10.94 0.10 0.27
N ASP A 200 -10.60 -0.24 -0.98
CA ASP A 200 -11.42 0.09 -2.15
C ASP A 200 -12.74 -0.68 -2.15
N ILE A 201 -12.72 -1.99 -1.85
CA ILE A 201 -13.92 -2.83 -1.75
C ILE A 201 -14.81 -2.37 -0.60
N ILE A 202 -14.23 -2.07 0.56
CA ILE A 202 -14.98 -1.52 1.70
C ILE A 202 -15.60 -0.16 1.34
N SER A 203 -14.85 0.71 0.68
CA SER A 203 -15.33 2.01 0.23
C SER A 203 -16.45 1.86 -0.79
N ALA A 204 -16.35 0.92 -1.72
CA ALA A 204 -17.39 0.62 -2.69
C ALA A 204 -18.67 0.09 -2.00
N PHE A 205 -18.52 -0.82 -1.02
CA PHE A 205 -19.63 -1.30 -0.20
C PHE A 205 -20.37 -0.17 0.53
N ILE A 206 -19.62 0.69 1.24
CA ILE A 206 -20.20 1.83 1.96
C ILE A 206 -20.89 2.80 1.00
N LYS A 207 -20.27 3.11 -0.14
CA LYS A 207 -20.83 4.02 -1.16
C LYS A 207 -22.07 3.43 -1.80
N SER A 208 -22.15 2.12 -2.00
CA SER A 208 -23.35 1.44 -2.52
C SER A 208 -24.53 1.55 -1.55
N ILE A 209 -24.28 1.36 -0.24
CA ILE A 209 -25.31 1.56 0.80
C ILE A 209 -25.80 3.02 0.79
N ARG A 210 -24.88 3.99 0.80
CA ARG A 210 -25.20 5.43 0.75
C ARG A 210 -25.94 5.82 -0.52
N GLY A 211 -25.60 5.20 -1.63
CA GLY A 211 -26.25 5.39 -2.93
C GLY A 211 -27.61 4.70 -3.04
N SER A 212 -28.05 3.96 -2.00
CA SER A 212 -29.29 3.16 -2.02
C SER A 212 -29.33 2.14 -3.15
N ASP A 213 -28.18 1.54 -3.47
CA ASP A 213 -28.05 0.45 -4.44
C ASP A 213 -27.84 -0.88 -3.70
N PRO A 214 -28.92 -1.64 -3.43
CA PRO A 214 -28.84 -2.89 -2.68
C PRO A 214 -28.10 -3.98 -3.45
N ASP A 215 -28.20 -4.03 -4.77
CA ASP A 215 -27.56 -5.05 -5.60
C ASP A 215 -26.05 -4.88 -5.58
N ALA A 216 -25.57 -3.65 -5.76
CA ALA A 216 -24.14 -3.33 -5.63
C ALA A 216 -23.65 -3.57 -4.20
N ALA A 217 -24.41 -3.22 -3.16
CA ALA A 217 -24.03 -3.47 -1.78
C ALA A 217 -23.86 -4.96 -1.49
N LEU A 218 -24.82 -5.80 -1.93
CA LEU A 218 -24.73 -7.25 -1.78
C LEU A 218 -23.56 -7.85 -2.57
N TYR A 219 -23.28 -7.35 -3.77
CA TYR A 219 -22.14 -7.77 -4.58
C TYR A 219 -20.83 -7.52 -3.86
N TRP A 220 -20.62 -6.30 -3.35
CA TRP A 220 -19.38 -5.94 -2.65
C TRP A 220 -19.25 -6.67 -1.31
N MET A 221 -20.37 -6.91 -0.61
CA MET A 221 -20.38 -7.72 0.60
C MET A 221 -19.98 -9.17 0.31
N ALA A 222 -20.54 -9.79 -0.73
CA ALA A 222 -20.18 -11.14 -1.15
C ALA A 222 -18.70 -11.25 -1.51
N ARG A 223 -18.16 -10.25 -2.20
CA ARG A 223 -16.72 -10.19 -2.49
C ARG A 223 -15.85 -10.10 -1.25
N MET A 224 -16.25 -9.35 -0.22
CA MET A 224 -15.53 -9.31 1.06
C MET A 224 -15.55 -10.67 1.76
N ILE A 225 -16.71 -11.34 1.75
CA ILE A 225 -16.88 -12.66 2.34
C ILE A 225 -15.99 -13.69 1.63
N GLU A 226 -16.03 -13.73 0.30
CA GLU A 226 -15.20 -14.63 -0.52
C GLU A 226 -13.71 -14.36 -0.35
N ALA A 227 -13.34 -13.09 -0.11
CA ALA A 227 -11.98 -12.67 0.21
C ALA A 227 -11.52 -13.05 1.63
N GLY A 228 -12.39 -13.66 2.46
CA GLY A 228 -12.06 -14.07 3.82
C GLY A 228 -12.05 -12.92 4.83
N GLU A 229 -12.76 -11.83 4.54
CA GLU A 229 -12.91 -10.71 5.46
C GLU A 229 -13.61 -11.14 6.74
N ASP A 230 -13.20 -10.57 7.89
CA ASP A 230 -13.84 -10.82 9.16
C ASP A 230 -15.33 -10.41 9.13
N PRO A 231 -16.27 -11.34 9.33
CA PRO A 231 -17.70 -11.04 9.32
C PRO A 231 -18.09 -10.00 10.37
N GLN A 232 -17.38 -9.93 11.47
CA GLN A 232 -17.57 -8.90 12.51
C GLN A 232 -17.22 -7.51 11.98
N PHE A 233 -16.19 -7.43 11.15
CA PHE A 233 -15.81 -6.16 10.50
C PHE A 233 -16.92 -5.69 9.55
N ILE A 234 -17.47 -6.57 8.71
CA ILE A 234 -18.57 -6.26 7.79
C ILE A 234 -19.81 -5.82 8.59
N ALA A 235 -20.19 -6.57 9.61
CA ALA A 235 -21.33 -6.26 10.45
C ALA A 235 -21.16 -4.91 11.18
N ARG A 236 -19.95 -4.60 11.65
CA ARG A 236 -19.64 -3.29 12.25
C ARG A 236 -19.85 -2.13 11.26
N ARG A 237 -19.49 -2.30 9.99
CA ARG A 237 -19.73 -1.29 8.95
C ARG A 237 -21.21 -1.04 8.72
N ILE A 238 -22.05 -2.09 8.78
CA ILE A 238 -23.49 -1.96 8.68
C ILE A 238 -24.06 -1.17 9.90
N VAL A 239 -23.58 -1.45 11.12
CA VAL A 239 -23.98 -0.69 12.33
C VAL A 239 -23.63 0.78 12.19
N ILE A 240 -22.41 1.09 11.73
CA ILE A 240 -21.97 2.48 11.51
C ILE A 240 -22.87 3.17 10.49
N SER A 241 -23.18 2.54 9.35
CA SER A 241 -24.05 3.12 8.33
C SER A 241 -25.48 3.32 8.84
N ALA A 242 -25.99 2.36 9.62
CA ALA A 242 -27.30 2.51 10.26
C ALA A 242 -27.36 3.68 11.25
N ALA A 243 -26.28 3.93 12.00
CA ALA A 243 -26.19 5.01 12.98
C ALA A 243 -25.98 6.38 12.33
N GLU A 244 -25.06 6.48 11.36
CA GLU A 244 -24.59 7.74 10.80
C GLU A 244 -25.36 8.16 9.55
N ASP A 245 -25.59 7.22 8.61
CA ASP A 245 -26.18 7.54 7.31
C ASP A 245 -27.72 7.50 7.36
N ILE A 246 -28.30 6.52 8.05
CA ILE A 246 -29.78 6.37 8.20
C ILE A 246 -30.27 7.18 9.41
N GLY A 247 -29.59 7.01 10.56
CA GLY A 247 -29.89 7.74 11.79
C GLY A 247 -31.38 7.72 12.17
N LEU A 248 -31.90 8.88 12.51
CA LEU A 248 -33.30 9.05 12.94
C LEU A 248 -34.34 8.94 11.80
N ALA A 249 -33.90 8.87 10.54
CA ALA A 249 -34.81 8.65 9.41
C ALA A 249 -35.53 7.27 9.53
N ASN A 250 -34.81 6.27 10.06
CA ASN A 250 -35.40 4.97 10.42
C ASN A 250 -34.72 4.41 11.68
N PRO A 251 -35.26 4.67 12.89
CA PRO A 251 -34.66 4.19 14.14
C PRO A 251 -34.53 2.67 14.25
N ASN A 252 -35.34 1.91 13.53
CA ASN A 252 -35.27 0.44 13.50
C ASN A 252 -34.00 -0.06 12.77
N ALA A 253 -33.42 0.71 11.88
CA ALA A 253 -32.22 0.31 11.16
C ALA A 253 -31.07 0.00 12.12
N LEU A 254 -30.82 0.87 13.13
CA LEU A 254 -29.78 0.66 14.13
C LEU A 254 -30.09 -0.56 15.02
N LEU A 255 -31.35 -0.78 15.39
CA LEU A 255 -31.74 -1.93 16.20
C LEU A 255 -31.48 -3.25 15.44
N LEU A 256 -31.85 -3.31 14.17
CA LEU A 256 -31.63 -4.49 13.32
C LEU A 256 -30.12 -4.71 13.07
N ALA A 257 -29.38 -3.64 12.81
CA ALA A 257 -27.94 -3.74 12.59
C ALA A 257 -27.21 -4.26 13.82
N ASN A 258 -27.57 -3.78 15.03
CA ASN A 258 -27.00 -4.28 16.28
C ASN A 258 -27.39 -5.73 16.55
N ALA A 259 -28.64 -6.12 16.30
CA ALA A 259 -29.07 -7.52 16.44
C ALA A 259 -28.30 -8.44 15.49
N ALA A 260 -28.06 -8.00 14.25
CA ALA A 260 -27.27 -8.73 13.28
C ALA A 260 -25.80 -8.83 13.73
N PHE A 261 -25.21 -7.74 14.23
CA PHE A 261 -23.84 -7.74 14.76
C PHE A 261 -23.72 -8.73 15.94
N ASP A 262 -24.64 -8.71 16.90
CA ASP A 262 -24.67 -9.63 18.03
C ASP A 262 -24.82 -11.09 17.59
N ALA A 263 -25.61 -11.36 16.54
CA ALA A 263 -25.74 -12.69 15.96
C ALA A 263 -24.43 -13.16 15.36
N VAL A 264 -23.75 -12.32 14.57
CA VAL A 264 -22.44 -12.62 13.99
C VAL A 264 -21.38 -12.88 15.06
N MET A 265 -21.41 -12.11 16.17
CA MET A 265 -20.49 -12.32 17.31
C MET A 265 -20.70 -13.67 17.99
N LYS A 266 -21.93 -14.18 18.02
CA LYS A 266 -22.28 -15.45 18.71
C LYS A 266 -22.13 -16.67 17.83
N ILE A 267 -22.41 -16.53 16.54
CA ILE A 267 -22.45 -17.64 15.58
C ILE A 267 -21.11 -17.76 14.84
N GLY A 268 -20.45 -16.63 14.54
CA GLY A 268 -19.29 -16.62 13.66
C GLY A 268 -19.68 -16.90 12.20
N TRP A 269 -18.79 -17.57 11.47
CA TRP A 269 -19.09 -18.09 10.14
C TRP A 269 -20.12 -19.22 10.24
N PRO A 270 -21.19 -19.21 9.43
CA PRO A 270 -22.10 -20.33 9.36
C PRO A 270 -21.40 -21.57 8.81
N GLU A 271 -21.76 -22.73 9.32
CA GLU A 271 -21.25 -24.05 8.88
C GLU A 271 -21.67 -24.37 7.44
#